data_3b5f4cc21be6aed0a8ed1f2d8c74fc47
#
_entry.id   3b5f4cc21be6aed0a8ed1f2d8c74fc47
#
_cell.length_a   1.000
_cell.length_b   1.000
_cell.length_c   1.000
_cell.angle_alpha   90.00
_cell.angle_beta   90.00
_cell.angle_gamma   90.00
#
_symmetry.space_group_name_H-M   'P 1'
#
loop_
_entity.id
_entity.type
_entity.pdbx_description
1 polymer ?
#
loop_
_entity_poly.entity_id
_entity_poly.type
_entity_poly.pdbx_seq_one_letter_code
_entity_poly.pdbx_strand_id
1 'polypeptide(L)'
;MAFVFPNRRTGLFFQKYLSEVADTPLFSPTILTINDLFIQLSGKQSADRISMLFTLYDIYIRQSGSTETFDEFLYWGEMLLNDFDDIDKYMANARMLFSNVTDLREIENDFDFLSDEQIAAIRSFWSSFYPRGDTPNQQQFLAVWQVLYDLYEEFRATLAAEGKGYEGMIFREVVESMERGESPDLPYEQIVFVGLNALSVSEERFLAQLQKREIADFYWDYVSDKVTDPDNKASYFVSRNRKSFPSSMKLPPEEKVKTEIEVIGIPSGIGQAKHVYTLLSDWCKEAEMSSEEALRTAVILPDEHLLIPVLNAIPEQIRRINVTMGYPLRS
;
A
#
# COMPACT_ATOMS: atom_id res chain seq x y z
N MET A 1 -4.15 23.47 -10.19
CA MET A 1 -4.22 22.04 -10.58
C MET A 1 -3.14 21.26 -9.86
N ALA A 2 -3.47 20.08 -9.33
CA ALA A 2 -2.52 19.14 -8.74
C ALA A 2 -2.61 17.78 -9.43
N PHE A 3 -1.48 17.08 -9.54
CA PHE A 3 -1.39 15.70 -9.99
C PHE A 3 -1.00 14.80 -8.81
N VAL A 4 -1.75 13.72 -8.62
CA VAL A 4 -1.58 12.79 -7.50
C VAL A 4 -1.20 11.42 -8.03
N PHE A 5 -0.09 10.90 -7.54
CA PHE A 5 0.52 9.64 -7.95
C PHE A 5 0.58 8.64 -6.80
N PRO A 6 0.71 7.32 -7.06
CA PRO A 6 0.87 6.32 -6.01
C PRO A 6 2.22 6.45 -5.27
N ASN A 7 3.24 7.01 -5.91
CA ASN A 7 4.56 7.19 -5.32
C ASN A 7 5.32 8.38 -5.96
N ARG A 8 6.35 8.86 -5.25
CA ARG A 8 7.15 10.02 -5.69
C ARG A 8 7.90 9.78 -7.00
N ARG A 9 8.31 8.56 -7.28
CA ARG A 9 9.06 8.24 -8.50
C ARG A 9 8.23 8.48 -9.75
N THR A 10 6.98 8.04 -9.75
CA THR A 10 6.06 8.28 -10.87
C THR A 10 5.91 9.79 -11.14
N GLY A 11 5.83 10.59 -10.09
CA GLY A 11 5.81 12.05 -10.19
C GLY A 11 7.06 12.63 -10.85
N LEU A 12 8.26 12.11 -10.54
CA LEU A 12 9.51 12.54 -11.18
C LEU A 12 9.54 12.21 -12.68
N PHE A 13 9.09 11.02 -13.06
CA PHE A 13 8.98 10.67 -14.49
C PHE A 13 7.94 11.52 -15.20
N PHE A 14 6.82 11.81 -14.55
CA PHE A 14 5.83 12.73 -15.11
C PHE A 14 6.43 14.11 -15.38
N GLN A 15 7.21 14.67 -14.43
CA GLN A 15 7.91 15.95 -14.64
C GLN A 15 8.88 15.89 -15.82
N LYS A 16 9.65 14.79 -15.93
CA LYS A 16 10.57 14.58 -17.04
C LYS A 16 9.82 14.62 -18.37
N TYR A 17 8.79 13.79 -18.54
CA TYR A 17 8.01 13.76 -19.78
C TYR A 17 7.27 15.07 -20.07
N LEU A 18 6.75 15.72 -19.03
CA LEU A 18 6.13 17.03 -19.18
C LEU A 18 7.13 18.06 -19.74
N SER A 19 8.38 18.04 -19.26
CA SER A 19 9.44 18.93 -19.75
C SER A 19 9.87 18.63 -21.18
N GLU A 20 9.77 17.37 -21.61
CA GLU A 20 10.09 16.96 -22.99
C GLU A 20 9.01 17.35 -24.01
N VAL A 21 7.75 17.41 -23.57
CA VAL A 21 6.58 17.74 -24.42
C VAL A 21 6.28 19.24 -24.44
N ALA A 22 6.75 19.98 -23.45
CA ALA A 22 6.47 21.41 -23.31
C ALA A 22 7.30 22.24 -24.31
N ASP A 23 6.65 22.86 -25.29
CA ASP A 23 7.28 23.75 -26.26
C ASP A 23 7.67 25.12 -25.68
N THR A 24 7.15 25.47 -24.53
CA THR A 24 7.41 26.74 -23.84
C THR A 24 7.65 26.50 -22.35
N PRO A 25 8.41 27.40 -21.67
CA PRO A 25 8.58 27.30 -20.24
C PRO A 25 7.23 27.28 -19.49
N LEU A 26 7.02 26.23 -18.70
CA LEU A 26 5.84 26.06 -17.87
C LEU A 26 6.20 26.12 -16.39
N PHE A 27 5.32 26.68 -15.57
CA PHE A 27 5.40 26.45 -14.13
C PHE A 27 5.04 24.99 -13.86
N SER A 28 5.88 24.30 -13.08
CA SER A 28 5.57 22.93 -12.69
C SER A 28 4.22 22.89 -11.96
N PRO A 29 3.33 21.99 -12.35
CA PRO A 29 2.13 21.74 -11.57
C PRO A 29 2.52 21.19 -10.20
N THR A 30 1.62 21.27 -9.23
CA THR A 30 1.80 20.60 -7.93
C THR A 30 1.75 19.09 -8.15
N ILE A 31 2.77 18.38 -7.66
CA ILE A 31 2.89 16.94 -7.75
C ILE A 31 2.95 16.37 -6.35
N LEU A 32 2.03 15.46 -6.05
CA LEU A 32 1.85 14.85 -4.74
C LEU A 32 1.76 13.32 -4.87
N THR A 33 2.08 12.63 -3.82
CA THR A 33 1.58 11.28 -3.63
C THR A 33 0.19 11.34 -2.97
N ILE A 34 -0.56 10.24 -3.04
CA ILE A 34 -1.86 10.18 -2.36
C ILE A 34 -1.69 10.39 -0.85
N ASN A 35 -0.64 9.86 -0.26
CA ASN A 35 -0.31 10.06 1.15
C ASN A 35 0.02 11.53 1.47
N ASP A 36 0.84 12.20 0.63
CA ASP A 36 1.13 13.64 0.81
C ASP A 36 -0.15 14.48 0.78
N LEU A 37 -1.13 14.13 -0.08
CA LEU A 37 -2.41 14.81 -0.16
C LEU A 37 -3.23 14.63 1.12
N PHE A 38 -3.34 13.41 1.65
CA PHE A 38 -4.04 13.16 2.91
C PHE A 38 -3.39 13.88 4.10
N ILE A 39 -2.05 13.86 4.19
CA ILE A 39 -1.31 14.58 5.24
C ILE A 39 -1.60 16.08 5.15
N GLN A 40 -1.56 16.66 3.95
CA GLN A 40 -1.88 18.09 3.75
C GLN A 40 -3.31 18.42 4.21
N LEU A 41 -4.28 17.57 3.89
CA LEU A 41 -5.68 17.79 4.24
C LEU A 41 -5.99 17.61 5.73
N SER A 42 -5.27 16.70 6.38
CA SER A 42 -5.44 16.45 7.82
C SER A 42 -4.82 17.53 8.70
N GLY A 43 -3.85 18.28 8.18
CA GLY A 43 -3.01 19.20 8.96
C GLY A 43 -2.12 18.50 10.01
N LYS A 44 -2.05 17.18 10.00
CA LYS A 44 -1.23 16.36 10.91
C LYS A 44 0.11 16.02 10.31
N GLN A 45 1.03 15.61 11.16
CA GLN A 45 2.31 15.03 10.76
C GLN A 45 2.26 13.50 10.81
N SER A 46 2.95 12.85 9.89
CA SER A 46 3.14 11.40 9.96
C SER A 46 3.97 11.05 11.19
N ALA A 47 3.46 10.12 12.02
CA ALA A 47 4.18 9.65 13.19
C ALA A 47 5.34 8.71 12.78
N ASP A 48 6.46 8.85 13.47
CA ASP A 48 7.61 7.96 13.29
C ASP A 48 7.31 6.57 13.87
N ARG A 49 7.68 5.52 13.14
CA ARG A 49 7.36 4.13 13.51
C ARG A 49 7.95 3.71 14.86
N ILE A 50 9.18 4.12 15.14
CA ILE A 50 9.84 3.78 16.42
C ILE A 50 9.13 4.49 17.58
N SER A 51 8.83 5.77 17.42
CA SER A 51 8.08 6.54 18.40
C SER A 51 6.69 5.94 18.65
N MET A 52 6.02 5.48 17.59
CA MET A 52 4.73 4.79 17.71
C MET A 52 4.82 3.50 18.53
N LEU A 53 5.88 2.69 18.33
CA LEU A 53 6.09 1.47 19.10
C LEU A 53 6.30 1.74 20.58
N PHE A 54 7.08 2.76 20.94
CA PHE A 54 7.24 3.14 22.34
C PHE A 54 5.94 3.65 22.95
N THR A 55 5.22 4.50 22.24
CA THR A 55 3.92 5.00 22.71
C THR A 55 2.93 3.84 22.92
N LEU A 56 2.86 2.93 21.96
CA LEU A 56 1.98 1.76 22.04
C LEU A 56 2.36 0.84 23.21
N TYR A 57 3.66 0.61 23.42
CA TYR A 57 4.17 -0.17 24.53
C TYR A 57 3.81 0.45 25.89
N ASP A 58 4.02 1.76 26.05
CA ASP A 58 3.71 2.45 27.30
C ASP A 58 2.21 2.36 27.66
N ILE A 59 1.33 2.49 26.65
CA ILE A 59 -0.12 2.33 26.84
C ILE A 59 -0.44 0.88 27.18
N TYR A 60 0.13 -0.09 26.46
CA TYR A 60 -0.07 -1.51 26.67
C TYR A 60 0.30 -1.95 28.11
N ILE A 61 1.49 -1.61 28.58
CA ILE A 61 1.94 -1.96 29.93
C ILE A 61 1.02 -1.36 30.99
N ARG A 62 0.59 -0.13 30.78
CA ARG A 62 -0.31 0.56 31.73
C ARG A 62 -1.72 -0.06 31.77
N GLN A 63 -2.27 -0.46 30.62
CA GLN A 63 -3.62 -1.02 30.55
C GLN A 63 -3.66 -2.49 30.93
N SER A 64 -2.70 -3.29 30.48
CA SER A 64 -2.66 -4.73 30.72
C SER A 64 -2.08 -5.12 32.08
N GLY A 65 -1.27 -4.24 32.69
CA GLY A 65 -0.47 -4.57 33.87
C GLY A 65 0.62 -5.62 33.58
N SER A 66 0.96 -5.85 32.30
CA SER A 66 1.97 -6.80 31.90
C SER A 66 3.36 -6.40 32.39
N THR A 67 4.22 -7.38 32.60
CA THR A 67 5.63 -7.20 32.97
C THR A 67 6.57 -7.50 31.80
N GLU A 68 6.01 -7.64 30.59
CA GLU A 68 6.79 -7.88 29.37
C GLU A 68 7.77 -6.72 29.12
N THR A 69 8.97 -7.08 28.68
CA THR A 69 9.96 -6.09 28.24
C THR A 69 9.62 -5.54 26.86
N PHE A 70 10.20 -4.40 26.51
CA PHE A 70 10.01 -3.83 25.17
C PHE A 70 10.46 -4.78 24.06
N ASP A 71 11.53 -5.55 24.27
CA ASP A 71 12.04 -6.52 23.28
C ASP A 71 11.05 -7.66 23.03
N GLU A 72 10.35 -8.13 24.06
CA GLU A 72 9.30 -9.15 23.94
C GLU A 72 8.06 -8.59 23.24
N PHE A 73 7.71 -7.36 23.54
CA PHE A 73 6.58 -6.64 22.94
C PHE A 73 6.83 -6.31 21.45
N LEU A 74 8.08 -6.02 21.04
CA LEU A 74 8.41 -5.45 19.74
C LEU A 74 7.81 -6.21 18.57
N TYR A 75 7.87 -7.54 18.59
CA TYR A 75 7.39 -8.37 17.50
C TYR A 75 5.87 -8.21 17.26
N TRP A 76 5.09 -8.33 18.31
CA TRP A 76 3.64 -8.24 18.18
C TRP A 76 3.14 -6.78 18.21
N GLY A 77 3.90 -5.85 18.80
CA GLY A 77 3.66 -4.42 18.67
C GLY A 77 3.74 -3.95 17.22
N GLU A 78 4.70 -4.47 16.45
CA GLU A 78 4.78 -4.24 15.00
C GLU A 78 3.55 -4.78 14.26
N MET A 79 3.04 -5.95 14.65
CA MET A 79 1.80 -6.50 14.08
C MET A 79 0.61 -5.62 14.39
N LEU A 80 0.45 -5.19 15.65
CA LEU A 80 -0.64 -4.29 16.05
C LEU A 80 -0.64 -2.97 15.31
N LEU A 81 0.53 -2.36 15.10
CA LEU A 81 0.61 -1.13 14.31
C LEU A 81 0.11 -1.32 12.88
N ASN A 82 0.41 -2.46 12.26
CA ASN A 82 -0.09 -2.78 10.94
C ASN A 82 -1.59 -3.05 10.94
N ASP A 83 -2.08 -3.81 11.94
CA ASP A 83 -3.51 -4.13 12.08
C ASP A 83 -4.35 -2.87 12.33
N PHE A 84 -3.86 -1.95 13.17
CA PHE A 84 -4.54 -0.66 13.42
C PHE A 84 -4.56 0.21 12.16
N ASP A 85 -3.48 0.22 11.40
CA ASP A 85 -3.40 0.91 10.12
C ASP A 85 -4.40 0.35 9.11
N ASP A 86 -4.51 -0.98 9.02
CA ASP A 86 -5.47 -1.65 8.16
C ASP A 86 -6.93 -1.42 8.61
N ILE A 87 -7.23 -1.50 9.90
CA ILE A 87 -8.55 -1.19 10.45
C ILE A 87 -9.02 0.19 9.99
N ASP A 88 -8.12 1.17 10.04
CA ASP A 88 -8.43 2.53 9.64
C ASP A 88 -8.49 2.71 8.12
N LYS A 89 -7.57 2.13 7.36
CA LYS A 89 -7.60 2.16 5.89
C LYS A 89 -8.84 1.51 5.30
N TYR A 90 -9.30 0.42 5.92
CA TYR A 90 -10.52 -0.26 5.48
C TYR A 90 -11.79 0.29 6.14
N MET A 91 -11.69 1.35 6.95
CA MET A 91 -12.83 1.97 7.63
C MET A 91 -13.64 0.98 8.46
N ALA A 92 -12.98 -0.08 8.98
CA ALA A 92 -13.63 -1.11 9.77
C ALA A 92 -14.12 -0.57 11.12
N ASN A 93 -15.18 -1.16 11.66
CA ASN A 93 -15.64 -0.83 12.99
C ASN A 93 -14.78 -1.56 14.04
N ALA A 94 -13.79 -0.85 14.57
CA ALA A 94 -12.82 -1.41 15.53
C ALA A 94 -13.52 -2.00 16.78
N ARG A 95 -14.56 -1.33 17.28
CA ARG A 95 -15.30 -1.83 18.44
C ARG A 95 -15.97 -3.17 18.18
N MET A 96 -16.64 -3.30 17.04
CA MET A 96 -17.25 -4.58 16.65
C MET A 96 -16.20 -5.64 16.37
N LEU A 97 -15.09 -5.27 15.73
CA LEU A 97 -14.01 -6.20 15.43
C LEU A 97 -13.40 -6.79 16.69
N PHE A 98 -13.07 -5.94 17.67
CA PHE A 98 -12.44 -6.39 18.90
C PHE A 98 -13.43 -7.00 19.92
N SER A 99 -14.69 -6.58 19.97
CA SER A 99 -15.70 -7.20 20.84
C SER A 99 -16.12 -8.59 20.36
N ASN A 100 -16.23 -8.81 19.05
CA ASN A 100 -16.62 -10.10 18.49
C ASN A 100 -15.60 -11.21 18.76
N VAL A 101 -14.37 -10.87 19.10
CA VAL A 101 -13.34 -11.86 19.45
C VAL A 101 -13.52 -12.38 20.89
N THR A 102 -14.02 -11.55 21.79
CA THR A 102 -14.36 -11.98 23.17
C THR A 102 -15.58 -12.91 23.20
N ASP A 103 -16.51 -12.73 22.27
CA ASP A 103 -17.79 -13.44 22.20
C ASP A 103 -17.77 -14.61 21.22
N LEU A 104 -16.61 -15.16 20.88
CA LEU A 104 -16.46 -16.29 19.95
C LEU A 104 -17.36 -17.53 20.21
N ARG A 105 -17.93 -17.64 21.40
CA ARG A 105 -18.95 -18.66 21.74
C ARG A 105 -20.36 -18.26 21.28
N GLU A 106 -20.64 -16.97 21.06
CA GLU A 106 -21.92 -16.47 20.54
C GLU A 106 -21.89 -16.28 19.00
N ILE A 107 -20.71 -16.19 18.41
CA ILE A 107 -20.47 -15.94 16.98
C ILE A 107 -20.90 -17.09 16.04
N GLU A 108 -21.21 -18.26 16.55
CA GLU A 108 -21.70 -19.36 15.69
C GLU A 108 -23.04 -19.04 14.97
N ASN A 109 -23.71 -17.95 15.32
CA ASN A 109 -25.06 -17.69 14.84
C ASN A 109 -25.33 -16.34 14.14
N ASP A 110 -24.38 -15.39 14.00
CA ASP A 110 -24.73 -14.02 13.59
C ASP A 110 -23.81 -13.39 12.50
N PHE A 111 -23.37 -14.18 11.52
CA PHE A 111 -22.58 -13.68 10.40
C PHE A 111 -23.38 -13.46 9.10
N ASP A 112 -24.64 -13.09 9.18
CA ASP A 112 -25.51 -12.87 8.01
C ASP A 112 -25.01 -11.81 7.01
N PHE A 113 -23.98 -11.03 7.37
CA PHE A 113 -23.40 -9.98 6.51
C PHE A 113 -22.04 -10.34 5.88
N LEU A 114 -21.45 -11.49 6.22
CA LEU A 114 -20.19 -11.96 5.63
C LEU A 114 -20.43 -13.12 4.68
N SER A 115 -19.60 -13.20 3.61
CA SER A 115 -19.64 -14.36 2.73
C SER A 115 -19.05 -15.59 3.41
N ASP A 116 -19.47 -16.79 3.00
CA ASP A 116 -18.95 -18.08 3.50
C ASP A 116 -17.43 -18.18 3.39
N GLU A 117 -16.84 -17.56 2.34
CA GLU A 117 -15.39 -17.50 2.13
C GLU A 117 -14.69 -16.62 3.18
N GLN A 118 -15.29 -15.48 3.55
CA GLN A 118 -14.79 -14.60 4.58
C GLN A 118 -14.87 -15.25 5.96
N ILE A 119 -15.98 -15.94 6.24
CA ILE A 119 -16.16 -16.71 7.47
C ILE A 119 -15.13 -17.86 7.55
N ALA A 120 -14.89 -18.56 6.45
CA ALA A 120 -13.90 -19.63 6.37
C ALA A 120 -12.46 -19.11 6.57
N ALA A 121 -12.13 -17.95 6.00
CA ALA A 121 -10.82 -17.31 6.18
C ALA A 121 -10.61 -16.85 7.64
N ILE A 122 -11.63 -16.26 8.25
CA ILE A 122 -11.62 -15.88 9.68
C ILE A 122 -11.46 -17.14 10.56
N ARG A 123 -12.23 -18.18 10.32
CA ARG A 123 -12.12 -19.45 11.06
C ARG A 123 -10.75 -20.12 10.87
N SER A 124 -10.20 -20.11 9.67
CA SER A 124 -8.86 -20.65 9.39
C SER A 124 -7.77 -19.87 10.11
N PHE A 125 -7.84 -18.54 10.08
CA PHE A 125 -6.94 -17.67 10.82
C PHE A 125 -6.99 -17.98 12.32
N TRP A 126 -8.18 -18.00 12.92
CA TRP A 126 -8.36 -18.27 14.34
C TRP A 126 -8.01 -19.72 14.72
N SER A 127 -8.25 -20.70 13.86
CA SER A 127 -7.87 -22.09 14.15
C SER A 127 -6.37 -22.31 14.23
N SER A 128 -5.57 -21.46 13.58
CA SER A 128 -4.11 -21.49 13.68
C SER A 128 -3.58 -20.93 14.99
N PHE A 129 -4.36 -20.09 15.68
CA PHE A 129 -4.02 -19.51 16.98
C PHE A 129 -4.59 -20.30 18.18
N TYR A 130 -5.51 -21.25 17.96
CA TYR A 130 -6.05 -22.09 19.03
C TYR A 130 -5.34 -23.45 19.10
N PRO A 131 -4.30 -23.61 19.92
CA PRO A 131 -3.87 -24.96 20.33
C PRO A 131 -4.99 -25.55 21.18
N ARG A 132 -5.38 -26.77 20.89
CA ARG A 132 -6.40 -27.52 21.65
C ARG A 132 -5.90 -27.76 23.09
N GLY A 133 -6.37 -26.95 24.04
CA GLY A 133 -6.13 -27.15 25.49
C GLY A 133 -6.01 -25.83 26.27
N ASP A 134 -6.54 -25.81 27.49
CA ASP A 134 -6.43 -24.69 28.46
C ASP A 134 -4.97 -24.51 28.90
N THR A 135 -4.18 -23.76 28.13
CA THR A 135 -2.80 -23.43 28.47
C THR A 135 -2.70 -22.02 29.05
N PRO A 136 -1.67 -21.71 29.89
CA PRO A 136 -1.43 -20.36 30.41
C PRO A 136 -1.33 -19.29 29.30
N ASN A 137 -0.84 -19.65 28.12
CA ASN A 137 -0.77 -18.78 26.94
C ASN A 137 -2.15 -18.36 26.43
N GLN A 138 -3.18 -19.16 26.62
CA GLN A 138 -4.54 -18.86 26.19
C GLN A 138 -5.20 -17.80 27.09
N GLN A 139 -4.94 -17.83 28.39
CA GLN A 139 -5.42 -16.81 29.33
C GLN A 139 -4.71 -15.47 29.08
N GLN A 140 -3.42 -15.51 28.79
CA GLN A 140 -2.65 -14.33 28.43
C GLN A 140 -3.15 -13.71 27.12
N PHE A 141 -3.45 -14.54 26.11
CA PHE A 141 -4.01 -14.10 24.84
C PHE A 141 -5.38 -13.42 25.01
N LEU A 142 -6.30 -14.04 25.77
CA LEU A 142 -7.61 -13.44 26.03
C LEU A 142 -7.52 -12.12 26.82
N ALA A 143 -6.57 -12.01 27.73
CA ALA A 143 -6.32 -10.78 28.47
C ALA A 143 -5.84 -9.64 27.53
N VAL A 144 -5.00 -9.95 26.55
CA VAL A 144 -4.56 -8.96 25.52
C VAL A 144 -5.75 -8.51 24.68
N TRP A 145 -6.61 -9.42 24.25
CA TRP A 145 -7.78 -9.06 23.45
C TRP A 145 -8.78 -8.14 24.16
N GLN A 146 -8.95 -8.33 25.46
CA GLN A 146 -9.84 -7.46 26.26
C GLN A 146 -9.38 -6.00 26.29
N VAL A 147 -8.08 -5.76 26.13
CA VAL A 147 -7.52 -4.40 26.14
C VAL A 147 -7.29 -3.82 24.74
N LEU A 148 -7.42 -4.63 23.67
CA LEU A 148 -7.05 -4.18 22.31
C LEU A 148 -7.88 -2.99 21.84
N TYR A 149 -9.18 -2.97 22.12
CA TYR A 149 -10.02 -1.84 21.71
C TYR A 149 -9.62 -0.57 22.46
N ASP A 150 -9.43 -0.66 23.78
CA ASP A 150 -9.03 0.47 24.60
C ASP A 150 -7.61 0.95 24.22
N LEU A 151 -6.72 0.00 23.94
CA LEU A 151 -5.36 0.27 23.42
C LEU A 151 -5.40 1.02 22.09
N TYR A 152 -6.23 0.57 21.14
CA TYR A 152 -6.41 1.23 19.86
C TYR A 152 -6.95 2.66 20.01
N GLU A 153 -7.99 2.86 20.81
CA GLU A 153 -8.60 4.17 21.03
C GLU A 153 -7.63 5.13 21.74
N GLU A 154 -6.97 4.67 22.81
CA GLU A 154 -6.01 5.50 23.54
C GLU A 154 -4.78 5.83 22.72
N PHE A 155 -4.29 4.89 21.92
CA PHE A 155 -3.16 5.12 21.02
C PHE A 155 -3.49 6.20 19.98
N ARG A 156 -4.65 6.12 19.33
CA ARG A 156 -5.12 7.16 18.41
C ARG A 156 -5.27 8.52 19.08
N ALA A 157 -5.89 8.53 20.27
CA ALA A 157 -6.09 9.76 21.05
C ALA A 157 -4.74 10.42 21.41
N THR A 158 -3.75 9.63 21.81
CA THR A 158 -2.41 10.10 22.16
C THR A 158 -1.72 10.72 20.96
N LEU A 159 -1.72 10.04 19.81
CA LEU A 159 -1.14 10.59 18.57
C LEU A 159 -1.88 11.86 18.11
N ALA A 160 -3.20 11.87 18.20
CA ALA A 160 -4.00 13.04 17.83
C ALA A 160 -3.68 14.25 18.70
N ALA A 161 -3.49 14.06 20.00
CA ALA A 161 -3.10 15.12 20.93
C ALA A 161 -1.73 15.75 20.61
N GLU A 162 -0.83 14.95 19.98
CA GLU A 162 0.46 15.44 19.51
C GLU A 162 0.41 16.05 18.10
N GLY A 163 -0.76 16.12 17.47
CA GLY A 163 -0.90 16.54 16.07
C GLY A 163 -0.29 15.57 15.07
N LYS A 164 -0.20 14.30 15.44
CA LYS A 164 0.38 13.21 14.64
C LYS A 164 -0.66 12.14 14.33
N GLY A 165 -0.32 11.26 13.37
CA GLY A 165 -1.09 10.06 13.07
C GLY A 165 -0.29 9.09 12.20
N TYR A 166 -0.65 7.81 12.23
CA TYR A 166 -0.23 6.85 11.22
C TYR A 166 -1.11 6.98 9.97
N GLU A 167 -0.71 6.36 8.89
CA GLU A 167 -1.30 6.58 7.57
C GLU A 167 -2.81 6.31 7.55
N GLY A 168 -3.26 5.13 8.00
CA GLY A 168 -4.68 4.77 8.04
C GLY A 168 -5.51 5.69 8.93
N MET A 169 -4.99 6.09 10.10
CA MET A 169 -5.65 7.05 10.97
C MET A 169 -5.89 8.39 10.28
N ILE A 170 -4.86 8.91 9.61
CA ILE A 170 -4.95 10.16 8.85
C ILE A 170 -6.00 10.03 7.73
N PHE A 171 -5.97 8.92 6.98
CA PHE A 171 -6.90 8.66 5.89
C PHE A 171 -8.33 8.61 6.37
N ARG A 172 -8.60 7.83 7.43
CA ARG A 172 -9.92 7.72 8.04
C ARG A 172 -10.45 9.07 8.50
N GLU A 173 -9.65 9.83 9.23
CA GLU A 173 -10.08 11.14 9.76
C GLU A 173 -10.46 12.12 8.66
N VAL A 174 -9.68 12.18 7.58
CA VAL A 174 -9.99 13.04 6.43
C VAL A 174 -11.32 12.62 5.79
N VAL A 175 -11.52 11.32 5.57
CA VAL A 175 -12.75 10.79 4.97
C VAL A 175 -13.95 11.08 5.86
N GLU A 176 -13.88 10.77 7.16
CA GLU A 176 -14.96 10.99 8.12
C GLU A 176 -15.31 12.48 8.25
N SER A 177 -14.29 13.37 8.23
CA SER A 177 -14.50 14.82 8.23
C SER A 177 -15.27 15.26 6.98
N MET A 178 -14.87 14.78 5.80
CA MET A 178 -15.57 15.08 4.55
C MET A 178 -17.00 14.53 4.52
N GLU A 179 -17.23 13.34 5.07
CA GLU A 179 -18.57 12.72 5.16
C GLU A 179 -19.50 13.49 6.14
N ARG A 180 -18.95 14.11 7.18
CA ARG A 180 -19.69 15.04 8.06
C ARG A 180 -20.00 16.40 7.40
N GLY A 181 -19.53 16.62 6.17
CA GLY A 181 -19.73 17.87 5.43
C GLY A 181 -18.71 18.96 5.77
N GLU A 182 -17.69 18.64 6.54
CA GLU A 182 -16.56 19.53 6.74
C GLU A 182 -15.78 19.57 5.42
N SER A 183 -15.48 20.76 4.92
CA SER A 183 -14.67 20.90 3.71
C SER A 183 -13.23 21.15 4.13
N PRO A 184 -12.31 20.17 3.95
CA PRO A 184 -10.90 20.48 4.11
C PRO A 184 -10.51 21.57 3.11
N ASP A 185 -9.58 22.42 3.51
CA ASP A 185 -9.05 23.46 2.64
C ASP A 185 -8.27 22.81 1.50
N LEU A 186 -8.88 22.73 0.34
CA LEU A 186 -8.30 22.20 -0.89
C LEU A 186 -7.84 23.39 -1.74
N PRO A 187 -6.53 23.69 -1.77
CA PRO A 187 -6.01 24.84 -2.53
C PRO A 187 -5.97 24.57 -4.05
N TYR A 188 -6.68 23.54 -4.52
CA TYR A 188 -6.67 23.09 -5.90
C TYR A 188 -8.07 23.14 -6.51
N GLU A 189 -8.19 23.83 -7.63
CA GLU A 189 -9.44 23.84 -8.42
C GLU A 189 -9.69 22.48 -9.10
N GLN A 190 -8.62 21.74 -9.41
CA GLN A 190 -8.69 20.42 -10.03
C GLN A 190 -7.55 19.54 -9.53
N ILE A 191 -7.88 18.27 -9.26
CA ILE A 191 -6.94 17.23 -8.85
C ILE A 191 -7.05 16.08 -9.84
N VAL A 192 -5.91 15.69 -10.43
CA VAL A 192 -5.82 14.57 -11.37
C VAL A 192 -5.10 13.41 -10.72
N PHE A 193 -5.79 12.30 -10.53
CA PHE A 193 -5.22 11.07 -9.99
C PHE A 193 -4.69 10.20 -11.11
N VAL A 194 -3.42 9.80 -11.02
CA VAL A 194 -2.71 9.12 -12.12
C VAL A 194 -2.09 7.81 -11.64
N GLY A 195 -2.43 6.71 -12.31
CA GLY A 195 -1.77 5.42 -12.13
C GLY A 195 -2.00 4.73 -10.78
N LEU A 196 -3.06 5.08 -10.06
CA LEU A 196 -3.47 4.33 -8.86
C LEU A 196 -3.97 2.95 -9.28
N ASN A 197 -3.82 1.94 -8.42
CA ASN A 197 -4.23 0.57 -8.71
C ASN A 197 -5.17 0.04 -7.62
N ALA A 198 -4.70 -0.79 -6.68
CA ALA A 198 -5.52 -1.23 -5.57
C ALA A 198 -5.76 -0.05 -4.62
N LEU A 199 -7.03 0.26 -4.37
CA LEU A 199 -7.45 1.32 -3.46
C LEU A 199 -7.95 0.70 -2.16
N SER A 200 -7.58 1.28 -1.03
CA SER A 200 -8.22 1.01 0.26
C SER A 200 -9.63 1.60 0.28
N VAL A 201 -10.44 1.21 1.25
CA VAL A 201 -11.81 1.73 1.39
C VAL A 201 -11.80 3.24 1.67
N SER A 202 -10.86 3.72 2.48
CA SER A 202 -10.69 5.14 2.76
C SER A 202 -10.34 5.93 1.50
N GLU A 203 -9.43 5.43 0.67
CA GLU A 203 -9.10 6.05 -0.62
C GLU A 203 -10.31 6.05 -1.57
N GLU A 204 -11.02 4.93 -1.72
CA GLU A 204 -12.22 4.87 -2.56
C GLU A 204 -13.28 5.91 -2.12
N ARG A 205 -13.55 6.01 -0.81
CA ARG A 205 -14.50 6.99 -0.28
C ARG A 205 -14.02 8.41 -0.50
N PHE A 206 -12.74 8.68 -0.29
CA PHE A 206 -12.14 9.98 -0.55
C PHE A 206 -12.30 10.40 -2.01
N LEU A 207 -11.90 9.54 -2.96
CA LEU A 207 -12.04 9.79 -4.39
C LEU A 207 -13.49 10.03 -4.77
N ALA A 208 -14.44 9.27 -4.21
CA ALA A 208 -15.87 9.45 -4.45
C ALA A 208 -16.38 10.82 -3.94
N GLN A 209 -15.88 11.33 -2.82
CA GLN A 209 -16.21 12.66 -2.33
C GLN A 209 -15.68 13.76 -3.26
N LEU A 210 -14.46 13.63 -3.75
CA LEU A 210 -13.88 14.60 -4.68
C LEU A 210 -14.57 14.56 -6.05
N GLN A 211 -14.96 13.38 -6.52
CA GLN A 211 -15.74 13.22 -7.76
C GLN A 211 -17.10 13.92 -7.67
N LYS A 212 -17.82 13.76 -6.55
CA LYS A 212 -19.09 14.44 -6.30
C LYS A 212 -18.97 15.96 -6.30
N ARG A 213 -17.80 16.48 -5.95
CA ARG A 213 -17.49 17.93 -5.98
C ARG A 213 -17.02 18.41 -7.35
N GLU A 214 -16.92 17.52 -8.34
CA GLU A 214 -16.46 17.80 -9.71
C GLU A 214 -15.04 18.40 -9.79
N ILE A 215 -14.19 18.14 -8.79
CA ILE A 215 -12.83 18.64 -8.71
C ILE A 215 -11.77 17.54 -8.97
N ALA A 216 -12.20 16.28 -9.11
CA ALA A 216 -11.32 15.13 -9.39
C ALA A 216 -11.47 14.63 -10.82
N ASP A 217 -10.34 14.32 -11.44
CA ASP A 217 -10.28 13.54 -12.67
C ASP A 217 -9.30 12.37 -12.50
N PHE A 218 -9.44 11.32 -13.31
CA PHE A 218 -8.75 10.07 -13.12
C PHE A 218 -8.06 9.61 -14.39
N TYR A 219 -6.83 9.18 -14.24
CA TYR A 219 -6.02 8.63 -15.33
C TYR A 219 -5.54 7.23 -14.94
N TRP A 220 -6.17 6.20 -15.51
CA TRP A 220 -5.83 4.82 -15.23
C TRP A 220 -4.81 4.32 -16.24
N ASP A 221 -3.75 3.68 -15.75
CA ASP A 221 -2.74 3.08 -16.60
C ASP A 221 -3.29 1.79 -17.22
N TYR A 222 -3.81 1.91 -18.43
CA TYR A 222 -4.21 0.78 -19.25
C TYR A 222 -4.10 1.15 -20.72
N VAL A 223 -3.46 0.31 -21.49
CA VAL A 223 -3.20 0.53 -22.91
C VAL A 223 -3.73 -0.65 -23.75
N SER A 224 -4.34 -1.63 -23.14
CA SER A 224 -4.70 -2.89 -23.78
C SER A 224 -6.17 -3.25 -23.56
N ASP A 225 -6.80 -3.82 -24.60
CA ASP A 225 -8.10 -4.47 -24.53
C ASP A 225 -8.12 -5.65 -23.54
N LYS A 226 -6.94 -6.21 -23.21
CA LYS A 226 -6.78 -7.21 -22.14
C LYS A 226 -7.21 -6.73 -20.77
N VAL A 227 -7.25 -5.42 -20.53
CA VAL A 227 -7.76 -4.85 -19.27
C VAL A 227 -9.24 -5.14 -19.07
N THR A 228 -10.00 -5.32 -20.14
CA THR A 228 -11.42 -5.66 -20.07
C THR A 228 -11.69 -7.17 -20.03
N ASP A 229 -10.67 -8.00 -20.21
CA ASP A 229 -10.76 -9.45 -20.13
C ASP A 229 -11.00 -9.87 -18.66
N PRO A 230 -12.13 -10.51 -18.34
CA PRO A 230 -12.45 -10.95 -16.98
C PRO A 230 -11.49 -12.03 -16.46
N ASP A 231 -10.82 -12.76 -17.34
CA ASP A 231 -9.84 -13.78 -16.96
C ASP A 231 -8.47 -13.20 -16.62
N ASN A 232 -8.22 -11.95 -16.99
CA ASN A 232 -6.99 -11.22 -16.64
C ASN A 232 -7.06 -10.64 -15.23
N LYS A 233 -6.69 -11.43 -14.23
CA LYS A 233 -6.70 -10.98 -12.82
C LYS A 233 -5.77 -9.80 -12.53
N ALA A 234 -4.72 -9.59 -13.32
CA ALA A 234 -3.81 -8.46 -13.17
C ALA A 234 -4.51 -7.10 -13.40
N SER A 235 -5.58 -7.08 -14.19
CA SER A 235 -6.35 -5.86 -14.47
C SER A 235 -7.59 -5.67 -13.57
N TYR A 236 -7.80 -6.54 -12.59
CA TYR A 236 -9.00 -6.54 -11.74
C TYR A 236 -9.28 -5.17 -11.13
N PHE A 237 -8.30 -4.60 -10.43
CA PHE A 237 -8.45 -3.30 -9.77
C PHE A 237 -8.64 -2.16 -10.78
N VAL A 238 -7.84 -2.12 -11.84
CA VAL A 238 -7.95 -1.10 -12.89
C VAL A 238 -9.33 -1.16 -13.55
N SER A 239 -9.83 -2.36 -13.88
CA SER A 239 -11.16 -2.54 -14.46
C SER A 239 -12.28 -2.06 -13.55
N ARG A 240 -12.17 -2.35 -12.24
CA ARG A 240 -13.10 -1.89 -11.21
C ARG A 240 -13.08 -0.37 -11.08
N ASN A 241 -11.89 0.20 -10.94
CA ASN A 241 -11.69 1.63 -10.75
C ASN A 241 -12.19 2.45 -11.92
N ARG A 242 -11.94 2.00 -13.16
CA ARG A 242 -12.46 2.66 -14.37
C ARG A 242 -13.99 2.76 -14.40
N LYS A 243 -14.69 1.79 -13.82
CA LYS A 243 -16.16 1.82 -13.74
C LYS A 243 -16.63 2.81 -12.67
N SER A 244 -15.95 2.85 -11.51
CA SER A 244 -16.32 3.71 -10.38
C SER A 244 -15.86 5.16 -10.59
N PHE A 245 -14.70 5.33 -11.20
CA PHE A 245 -14.03 6.62 -11.40
C PHE A 245 -13.61 6.76 -12.86
N PRO A 246 -14.55 7.05 -13.79
CA PRO A 246 -14.23 7.18 -15.21
C PRO A 246 -13.36 8.42 -15.45
N SER A 247 -12.42 8.31 -16.40
CA SER A 247 -11.61 9.44 -16.86
C SER A 247 -12.45 10.36 -17.75
N SER A 248 -12.31 11.66 -17.59
CA SER A 248 -12.86 12.63 -18.54
C SER A 248 -12.02 12.71 -19.83
N MET A 249 -10.74 12.35 -19.75
CA MET A 249 -9.82 12.41 -20.89
C MET A 249 -9.93 11.14 -21.72
N LYS A 250 -9.99 11.31 -23.05
CA LYS A 250 -9.90 10.20 -23.98
C LYS A 250 -8.43 9.84 -24.15
N LEU A 251 -8.08 8.60 -23.83
CA LEU A 251 -6.77 8.06 -24.16
C LEU A 251 -6.62 7.94 -25.69
N PRO A 252 -5.41 8.15 -26.24
CA PRO A 252 -5.15 7.83 -27.63
C PRO A 252 -5.45 6.35 -27.89
N PRO A 253 -5.83 5.99 -29.13
CA PRO A 253 -6.01 4.60 -29.49
C PRO A 253 -4.70 3.84 -29.28
N GLU A 254 -4.82 2.62 -28.81
CA GLU A 254 -3.70 1.74 -28.52
C GLU A 254 -2.85 1.50 -29.78
N GLU A 255 -1.56 1.77 -29.70
CA GLU A 255 -0.60 1.23 -30.66
C GLU A 255 -0.42 -0.25 -30.35
N LYS A 256 -0.79 -1.12 -31.28
CA LYS A 256 -0.58 -2.57 -31.16
C LYS A 256 0.91 -2.88 -31.26
N VAL A 257 1.61 -2.76 -30.14
CA VAL A 257 2.99 -3.21 -30.02
C VAL A 257 3.00 -4.74 -29.95
N LYS A 258 3.67 -5.38 -30.89
CA LYS A 258 3.87 -6.82 -30.84
C LYS A 258 4.85 -7.14 -29.73
N THR A 259 4.36 -7.69 -28.64
CA THR A 259 5.19 -8.13 -27.52
C THR A 259 5.70 -9.54 -27.78
N GLU A 260 7.01 -9.75 -27.75
CA GLU A 260 7.64 -11.07 -27.76
C GLU A 260 7.85 -11.51 -26.30
N ILE A 261 7.38 -12.71 -25.98
CA ILE A 261 7.49 -13.27 -24.65
C ILE A 261 8.23 -14.60 -24.73
N GLU A 262 9.33 -14.70 -23.99
CA GLU A 262 10.08 -15.93 -23.82
C GLU A 262 9.94 -16.40 -22.35
N VAL A 263 9.65 -17.67 -22.15
CA VAL A 263 9.52 -18.27 -20.80
C VAL A 263 10.60 -19.32 -20.61
N ILE A 264 11.50 -19.08 -19.69
CA ILE A 264 12.64 -19.96 -19.42
C ILE A 264 12.50 -20.55 -18.02
N GLY A 265 12.40 -21.90 -17.95
CA GLY A 265 12.34 -22.63 -16.70
C GLY A 265 13.71 -22.86 -16.09
N ILE A 266 13.97 -22.28 -14.91
CA ILE A 266 15.23 -22.45 -14.20
C ILE A 266 14.94 -22.96 -12.77
N PRO A 267 15.50 -24.11 -12.35
CA PRO A 267 15.08 -24.81 -11.13
C PRO A 267 15.53 -24.20 -9.81
N SER A 268 16.30 -23.10 -9.81
CA SER A 268 16.71 -22.44 -8.57
C SER A 268 16.80 -20.91 -8.69
N GLY A 269 16.50 -20.19 -7.60
CA GLY A 269 16.58 -18.73 -7.57
C GLY A 269 17.97 -18.20 -7.91
N ILE A 270 19.04 -18.83 -7.40
CA ILE A 270 20.43 -18.48 -7.75
C ILE A 270 20.72 -18.76 -9.23
N GLY A 271 20.15 -19.85 -9.77
CA GLY A 271 20.24 -20.15 -11.21
C GLY A 271 19.55 -19.07 -12.04
N GLN A 272 18.38 -18.60 -11.61
CA GLN A 272 17.65 -17.48 -12.23
C GLN A 272 18.51 -16.20 -12.22
N ALA A 273 19.09 -15.86 -11.07
CA ALA A 273 20.00 -14.70 -10.97
C ALA A 273 21.19 -14.80 -11.91
N LYS A 274 21.83 -15.99 -12.01
CA LYS A 274 22.92 -16.21 -12.97
C LYS A 274 22.48 -16.11 -14.44
N HIS A 275 21.25 -16.51 -14.73
CA HIS A 275 20.72 -16.38 -16.07
C HIS A 275 20.49 -14.90 -16.47
N VAL A 276 20.15 -14.05 -15.50
CA VAL A 276 20.10 -12.59 -15.72
C VAL A 276 21.46 -12.06 -16.21
N TYR A 277 22.58 -12.57 -15.64
CA TYR A 277 23.92 -12.23 -16.15
C TYR A 277 24.09 -12.59 -17.63
N THR A 278 23.66 -13.80 -18.02
CA THR A 278 23.76 -14.25 -19.41
C THR A 278 22.97 -13.33 -20.34
N LEU A 279 21.70 -13.07 -20.01
CA LEU A 279 20.83 -12.19 -20.80
C LEU A 279 21.40 -10.77 -20.93
N LEU A 280 21.84 -10.18 -19.83
CA LEU A 280 22.42 -8.83 -19.84
C LEU A 280 23.77 -8.79 -20.56
N SER A 281 24.60 -9.84 -20.44
CA SER A 281 25.89 -9.93 -21.12
C SER A 281 25.74 -10.08 -22.63
N ASP A 282 24.78 -10.88 -23.08
CA ASP A 282 24.51 -11.05 -24.50
C ASP A 282 23.93 -9.77 -25.10
N TRP A 283 23.03 -9.12 -24.40
CA TRP A 283 22.52 -7.81 -24.77
C TRP A 283 23.62 -6.73 -24.86
N CYS A 284 24.58 -6.69 -23.91
CA CYS A 284 25.73 -5.79 -23.97
C CYS A 284 26.68 -6.06 -25.15
N LYS A 285 26.69 -7.30 -25.69
CA LYS A 285 27.48 -7.65 -26.87
C LYS A 285 26.82 -7.23 -28.20
N GLU A 286 25.48 -7.29 -28.25
CA GLU A 286 24.69 -7.06 -29.44
C GLU A 286 24.42 -5.58 -29.69
N ALA A 287 24.38 -4.77 -28.64
CA ALA A 287 24.13 -3.34 -28.73
C ALA A 287 25.27 -2.54 -28.07
N GLU A 288 25.74 -1.48 -28.77
CA GLU A 288 26.42 -0.38 -28.06
C GLU A 288 25.39 0.31 -27.18
N MET A 289 25.25 -0.20 -25.94
CA MET A 289 24.22 0.19 -24.99
C MET A 289 24.29 1.68 -24.67
N SER A 290 23.38 2.45 -25.20
CA SER A 290 23.20 3.85 -24.82
C SER A 290 22.62 3.93 -23.39
N SER A 291 22.90 5.03 -22.69
CA SER A 291 22.29 5.29 -21.37
C SER A 291 20.75 5.31 -21.43
N GLU A 292 20.20 5.56 -22.60
CA GLU A 292 18.76 5.63 -22.83
C GLU A 292 18.11 4.25 -22.95
N GLU A 293 18.78 3.29 -23.59
CA GLU A 293 18.33 1.89 -23.67
C GLU A 293 18.41 1.20 -22.32
N ALA A 294 19.41 1.53 -21.50
CA ALA A 294 19.51 1.05 -20.13
C ALA A 294 18.31 1.50 -19.27
N LEU A 295 17.79 2.71 -19.48
CA LEU A 295 16.60 3.22 -18.77
C LEU A 295 15.30 2.51 -19.18
N ARG A 296 15.28 1.85 -20.34
CA ARG A 296 14.11 1.09 -20.83
C ARG A 296 14.14 -0.37 -20.43
N THR A 297 15.20 -0.84 -19.77
CA THR A 297 15.36 -2.23 -19.34
C THR A 297 15.10 -2.34 -17.85
N ALA A 298 14.21 -3.26 -17.46
CA ALA A 298 13.91 -3.54 -16.07
C ALA A 298 14.12 -5.02 -15.76
N VAL A 299 14.78 -5.31 -14.63
CA VAL A 299 14.81 -6.64 -14.01
C VAL A 299 13.82 -6.62 -12.85
N ILE A 300 12.74 -7.39 -12.97
CA ILE A 300 11.67 -7.44 -11.98
C ILE A 300 11.89 -8.67 -11.08
N LEU A 301 11.95 -8.46 -9.77
CA LEU A 301 12.15 -9.49 -8.77
C LEU A 301 10.86 -9.70 -7.98
N PRO A 302 10.09 -10.77 -8.25
CA PRO A 302 8.93 -11.14 -7.41
C PRO A 302 9.34 -11.55 -5.99
N ASP A 303 10.55 -12.10 -5.83
CA ASP A 303 11.18 -12.48 -4.56
C ASP A 303 12.33 -11.52 -4.25
N GLU A 304 12.17 -10.71 -3.21
CA GLU A 304 13.15 -9.71 -2.78
C GLU A 304 14.48 -10.32 -2.32
N HIS A 305 14.48 -11.56 -1.86
CA HIS A 305 15.71 -12.28 -1.48
C HIS A 305 16.68 -12.48 -2.65
N LEU A 306 16.20 -12.39 -3.89
CA LEU A 306 17.04 -12.46 -5.07
C LEU A 306 17.78 -11.16 -5.40
N LEU A 307 17.54 -10.07 -4.67
CA LEU A 307 18.18 -8.78 -4.94
C LEU A 307 19.72 -8.89 -4.95
N ILE A 308 20.30 -9.42 -3.87
CA ILE A 308 21.76 -9.54 -3.77
C ILE A 308 22.35 -10.51 -4.81
N PRO A 309 21.79 -11.73 -5.01
CA PRO A 309 22.22 -12.59 -6.11
C PRO A 309 22.19 -11.91 -7.48
N VAL A 310 21.15 -11.13 -7.78
CA VAL A 310 21.02 -10.42 -9.06
C VAL A 310 22.02 -9.26 -9.15
N LEU A 311 22.20 -8.46 -8.10
CA LEU A 311 23.20 -7.39 -8.09
C LEU A 311 24.62 -7.92 -8.36
N ASN A 312 24.96 -9.09 -7.81
CA ASN A 312 26.24 -9.76 -8.08
C ASN A 312 26.31 -10.40 -9.47
N ALA A 313 25.19 -10.55 -10.16
CA ALA A 313 25.09 -11.08 -11.51
C ALA A 313 25.01 -10.01 -12.58
N ILE A 314 25.19 -8.73 -12.25
CA ILE A 314 25.21 -7.65 -13.24
C ILE A 314 26.58 -7.58 -13.90
N PRO A 315 26.67 -7.57 -15.26
CA PRO A 315 27.93 -7.43 -15.96
C PRO A 315 28.63 -6.11 -15.65
N GLU A 316 29.97 -6.12 -15.56
CA GLU A 316 30.79 -4.94 -15.25
C GLU A 316 30.64 -3.79 -16.28
N GLN A 317 30.19 -4.10 -17.48
CA GLN A 317 29.90 -3.12 -18.52
C GLN A 317 28.73 -2.21 -18.13
N ILE A 318 27.79 -2.69 -17.32
CA ILE A 318 26.65 -1.91 -16.83
C ILE A 318 27.08 -1.13 -15.58
N ARG A 319 27.48 0.11 -15.78
CA ARG A 319 28.04 0.96 -14.70
C ARG A 319 26.99 1.69 -13.87
N ARG A 320 25.77 1.77 -14.32
CA ARG A 320 24.68 2.50 -13.66
C ARG A 320 23.45 1.61 -13.56
N ILE A 321 23.02 1.40 -12.35
CA ILE A 321 21.80 0.66 -12.01
C ILE A 321 20.95 1.52 -11.08
N ASN A 322 19.65 1.36 -11.17
CA ASN A 322 18.70 1.95 -10.23
C ASN A 322 17.95 0.83 -9.51
N VAL A 323 18.17 0.72 -8.21
CA VAL A 323 17.46 -0.24 -7.36
C VAL A 323 16.28 0.47 -6.73
N THR A 324 15.08 -0.07 -6.94
CA THR A 324 13.83 0.57 -6.52
C THR A 324 13.22 -0.04 -5.25
N MET A 325 13.78 -1.13 -4.77
CA MET A 325 13.34 -1.82 -3.57
C MET A 325 14.28 -1.53 -2.40
N GLY A 326 13.73 -1.55 -1.18
CA GLY A 326 14.53 -1.47 0.03
C GLY A 326 15.35 -2.73 0.23
N TYR A 327 16.51 -2.59 0.88
CA TYR A 327 17.31 -3.74 1.34
C TYR A 327 17.09 -3.91 2.84
N PRO A 328 16.52 -5.05 3.29
CA PRO A 328 16.38 -5.29 4.71
C PRO A 328 17.76 -5.46 5.36
N LEU A 329 18.03 -4.70 6.42
CA LEU A 329 19.28 -4.81 7.18
C LEU A 329 19.32 -6.07 8.07
N ARG A 330 18.22 -6.80 8.18
CA ARG A 330 18.16 -8.12 8.82
C ARG A 330 18.64 -9.15 7.81
N SER A 331 19.84 -9.63 7.96
CA SER A 331 20.41 -10.79 7.26
C SER A 331 20.39 -12.00 8.18
#